data_6ba24d7ed055a4d571323b9ff9c36b2a
#
_entry.id   6ba24d7ed055a4d571323b9ff9c36b2a
#
_cell.length_a   1.000
_cell.length_b   1.000
_cell.length_c   1.000
_cell.angle_alpha   90.00
_cell.angle_beta   90.00
_cell.angle_gamma   90.00
#
_symmetry.space_group_name_H-M   'P 1'
#
loop_
_entity.id
_entity.type
_entity.pdbx_description
1 polymer ?
#
loop_
_entity_poly.entity_id
_entity_poly.type
_entity_poly.pdbx_seq_one_letter_code
_entity_poly.pdbx_strand_id
1 'polypeptide(L)'
;MTVAAIALLGTSADPPTRGHQVLLEGLLNRYGQVATWASDNPLKQHDAPLSLRAMLLSQLVEQLQDERLELAQHLSSPYALITLQRAAQHWPDRELVFVVGSDLASQIPRWKQSDGWLPQCRLAIAPRKGWPLQDANLQALRDLGGRVELLDLEGPATASSQLRRQPNAAEIPESVWPLLLQHNLYGLSGSLC
;
A
#
# COMPACT_ATOMS: atom_id res chain seq x y z
N MET A 1 19.79 17.10 -13.63
CA MET A 1 19.85 15.79 -12.99
C MET A 1 18.43 15.42 -12.58
N THR A 2 17.90 14.29 -13.05
CA THR A 2 16.58 13.81 -12.62
C THR A 2 16.70 13.32 -11.17
N VAL A 3 15.93 13.92 -10.27
CA VAL A 3 15.88 13.47 -8.87
C VAL A 3 15.34 12.03 -8.84
N ALA A 4 16.05 11.13 -8.19
CA ALA A 4 15.62 9.74 -8.11
C ALA A 4 14.34 9.64 -7.26
N ALA A 5 13.33 8.98 -7.81
CA ALA A 5 12.03 8.84 -7.15
C ALA A 5 12.00 7.61 -6.22
N ILE A 6 11.25 7.75 -5.11
CA ILE A 6 10.89 6.64 -4.22
C ILE A 6 9.37 6.45 -4.21
N ALA A 7 8.90 5.22 -4.44
CA ALA A 7 7.49 4.89 -4.32
C ALA A 7 7.13 4.55 -2.86
N LEU A 8 6.06 5.16 -2.36
CA LEU A 8 5.57 5.05 -0.99
C LEU A 8 4.21 4.36 -1.00
N LEU A 9 4.15 3.10 -0.58
CA LEU A 9 2.94 2.28 -0.57
C LEU A 9 2.50 1.91 0.86
N GLY A 10 1.54 2.65 1.40
CA GLY A 10 0.82 2.22 2.61
C GLY A 10 -0.31 1.27 2.27
N THR A 11 -0.36 0.13 2.92
CA THR A 11 -1.42 -0.87 2.71
C THR A 11 -2.02 -1.36 4.02
N SER A 12 -3.28 -1.78 4.01
CA SER A 12 -3.88 -2.41 5.18
C SER A 12 -3.17 -3.71 5.58
N ALA A 13 -2.71 -4.49 4.60
CA ALA A 13 -2.03 -5.79 4.79
C ALA A 13 -2.76 -6.71 5.77
N ASP A 14 -4.07 -6.84 5.64
CA ASP A 14 -4.97 -7.52 6.58
C ASP A 14 -5.77 -8.66 5.91
N PRO A 15 -5.10 -9.76 5.51
CA PRO A 15 -3.65 -10.00 5.42
C PRO A 15 -3.00 -9.42 4.16
N PRO A 16 -1.65 -9.45 4.02
CA PRO A 16 -0.98 -9.33 2.75
C PRO A 16 -1.45 -10.41 1.77
N THR A 17 -1.60 -10.05 0.50
CA THR A 17 -2.08 -10.95 -0.56
C THR A 17 -1.06 -11.03 -1.69
N ARG A 18 -1.18 -12.03 -2.57
CA ARG A 18 -0.38 -12.08 -3.81
C ARG A 18 -0.52 -10.82 -4.64
N GLY A 19 -1.63 -10.14 -4.51
CA GLY A 19 -1.79 -8.86 -5.13
C GLY A 19 -0.93 -7.74 -4.57
N HIS A 20 -0.68 -7.71 -3.31
CA HIS A 20 0.31 -6.80 -2.75
C HIS A 20 1.70 -7.16 -3.25
N GLN A 21 2.00 -8.45 -3.38
CA GLN A 21 3.26 -8.93 -3.97
C GLN A 21 3.45 -8.41 -5.40
N VAL A 22 2.48 -8.65 -6.29
CA VAL A 22 2.52 -8.20 -7.69
C VAL A 22 2.65 -6.68 -7.78
N LEU A 23 1.94 -5.94 -6.92
CA LEU A 23 2.04 -4.47 -6.88
C LEU A 23 3.44 -4.02 -6.46
N LEU A 24 4.04 -4.61 -5.43
CA LEU A 24 5.41 -4.29 -4.99
C LEU A 24 6.44 -4.61 -6.06
N GLU A 25 6.34 -5.77 -6.71
CA GLU A 25 7.19 -6.16 -7.85
C GLU A 25 7.05 -5.18 -9.01
N GLY A 26 5.83 -4.78 -9.36
CA GLY A 26 5.56 -3.79 -10.39
C GLY A 26 6.15 -2.41 -10.05
N LEU A 27 6.08 -1.98 -8.80
CA LEU A 27 6.69 -0.74 -8.34
C LEU A 27 8.22 -0.79 -8.39
N LEU A 28 8.84 -1.92 -8.03
CA LEU A 28 10.29 -2.14 -8.14
C LEU A 28 10.80 -2.11 -9.57
N ASN A 29 9.98 -2.54 -10.54
CA ASN A 29 10.30 -2.45 -11.96
C ASN A 29 10.25 -1.00 -12.49
N ARG A 30 9.55 -0.09 -11.80
CA ARG A 30 9.33 1.28 -12.25
C ARG A 30 10.16 2.30 -11.49
N TYR A 31 10.40 2.09 -10.20
CA TYR A 31 11.08 3.03 -9.31
C TYR A 31 12.36 2.44 -8.77
N GLY A 32 13.37 3.30 -8.58
CA GLY A 32 14.68 2.89 -8.05
C GLY A 32 14.66 2.47 -6.58
N GLN A 33 13.59 2.83 -5.86
CA GLN A 33 13.38 2.46 -4.46
C GLN A 33 11.88 2.42 -4.15
N VAL A 34 11.48 1.50 -3.29
CA VAL A 34 10.09 1.31 -2.83
C VAL A 34 10.09 1.19 -1.31
N ALA A 35 9.25 1.96 -0.64
CA ALA A 35 8.98 1.80 0.78
C ALA A 35 7.51 1.40 0.98
N THR A 36 7.28 0.41 1.85
CA THR A 36 5.93 -0.06 2.19
C THR A 36 5.76 -0.15 3.70
N TRP A 37 4.53 -0.06 4.18
CA TRP A 37 4.18 -0.21 5.60
C TRP A 37 2.73 -0.66 5.78
N ALA A 38 2.45 -1.31 6.89
CA ALA A 38 1.08 -1.56 7.31
C ALA A 38 0.45 -0.23 7.78
N SER A 39 -0.60 0.20 7.10
CA SER A 39 -1.23 1.50 7.37
C SER A 39 -2.28 1.39 8.49
N ASP A 40 -2.34 2.44 9.31
CA ASP A 40 -3.37 2.62 10.33
C ASP A 40 -4.47 3.57 9.81
N ASN A 41 -5.20 3.11 8.78
CA ASN A 41 -6.26 3.92 8.18
C ASN A 41 -7.52 3.89 9.07
N PRO A 42 -7.92 5.01 9.69
CA PRO A 42 -9.08 5.06 10.59
C PRO A 42 -10.43 4.86 9.89
N LEU A 43 -10.45 4.93 8.56
CA LEU A 43 -11.64 4.70 7.74
C LEU A 43 -11.86 3.21 7.39
N LYS A 44 -10.93 2.34 7.79
CA LYS A 44 -11.00 0.90 7.53
C LYS A 44 -11.08 0.13 8.84
N GLN A 45 -11.93 -0.87 8.87
CA GLN A 45 -11.92 -1.88 9.94
C GLN A 45 -10.84 -2.92 9.62
N HIS A 46 -10.05 -3.25 10.63
CA HIS A 46 -9.00 -4.25 10.57
C HIS A 46 -9.32 -5.39 11.55
N ASP A 47 -9.14 -6.63 11.13
CA ASP A 47 -9.37 -7.79 11.98
C ASP A 47 -8.11 -8.14 12.78
N ALA A 48 -6.92 -7.87 12.22
CA ALA A 48 -5.65 -8.03 12.92
C ALA A 48 -5.09 -6.68 13.41
N PRO A 49 -4.45 -6.63 14.60
CA PRO A 49 -3.81 -5.42 15.10
C PRO A 49 -2.65 -4.99 14.20
N LEU A 50 -2.32 -3.69 14.24
CA LEU A 50 -1.30 -3.08 13.38
C LEU A 50 0.06 -3.80 13.45
N SER A 51 0.49 -4.20 14.65
CA SER A 51 1.75 -4.92 14.87
C SER A 51 1.81 -6.26 14.15
N LEU A 52 0.72 -7.03 14.17
CA LEU A 52 0.64 -8.29 13.43
C LEU A 52 0.61 -8.05 11.91
N ARG A 53 -0.12 -7.05 11.43
CA ARG A 53 -0.16 -6.70 10.01
C ARG A 53 1.21 -6.26 9.50
N ALA A 54 1.95 -5.49 10.31
CA ALA A 54 3.33 -5.10 10.00
C ALA A 54 4.27 -6.32 9.95
N MET A 55 4.14 -7.25 10.89
CA MET A 55 4.90 -8.50 10.89
C MET A 55 4.59 -9.37 9.65
N LEU A 56 3.33 -9.52 9.30
CA LEU A 56 2.95 -10.26 8.08
C LEU A 56 3.49 -9.58 6.81
N LEU A 57 3.48 -8.25 6.76
CA LEU A 57 4.02 -7.50 5.64
C LEU A 57 5.55 -7.60 5.56
N SER A 58 6.26 -7.65 6.72
CA SER A 58 7.72 -7.86 6.71
C SER A 58 8.11 -9.19 6.08
N GLN A 59 7.34 -10.24 6.32
CA GLN A 59 7.59 -11.55 5.71
C GLN A 59 7.42 -11.51 4.17
N LEU A 60 6.45 -10.75 3.67
CA LEU A 60 6.34 -10.54 2.22
C LEU A 60 7.54 -9.74 1.67
N VAL A 61 7.97 -8.70 2.38
CA VAL A 61 9.15 -7.89 1.98
C VAL A 61 10.41 -8.77 1.95
N GLU A 62 10.62 -9.57 2.98
CA GLU A 62 11.74 -10.52 3.07
C GLU A 62 11.69 -11.58 1.96
N GLN A 63 10.50 -12.10 1.61
CA GLN A 63 10.31 -13.06 0.52
C GLN A 63 10.74 -12.50 -0.84
N LEU A 64 10.53 -11.20 -1.08
CA LEU A 64 10.89 -10.56 -2.35
C LEU A 64 12.41 -10.40 -2.54
N GLN A 65 13.19 -10.40 -1.47
CA GLN A 65 14.67 -10.34 -1.49
C GLN A 65 15.25 -9.24 -2.39
N ASP A 66 14.61 -8.07 -2.45
CA ASP A 66 15.07 -6.92 -3.25
C ASP A 66 15.53 -5.80 -2.30
N GLU A 67 16.82 -5.45 -2.35
CA GLU A 67 17.44 -4.42 -1.49
C GLU A 67 16.84 -3.01 -1.69
N ARG A 68 16.13 -2.80 -2.79
CA ARG A 68 15.43 -1.53 -3.09
C ARG A 68 14.07 -1.44 -2.40
N LEU A 69 13.59 -2.53 -1.78
CA LEU A 69 12.33 -2.60 -1.05
C LEU A 69 12.57 -2.53 0.45
N GLU A 70 11.97 -1.54 1.10
CA GLU A 70 12.09 -1.31 2.53
C GLU A 70 10.73 -1.40 3.24
N LEU A 71 10.68 -2.11 4.39
CA LEU A 71 9.55 -2.01 5.31
C LEU A 71 9.73 -0.77 6.20
N ALA A 72 9.11 0.33 5.83
CA ALA A 72 9.22 1.63 6.50
C ALA A 72 8.05 1.86 7.49
N GLN A 73 7.88 0.98 8.49
CA GLN A 73 6.72 1.02 9.41
C GLN A 73 6.63 2.34 10.21
N HIS A 74 7.74 3.05 10.41
CA HIS A 74 7.78 4.37 11.05
C HIS A 74 7.00 5.45 10.28
N LEU A 75 6.71 5.24 8.98
CA LEU A 75 5.89 6.15 8.17
C LEU A 75 4.40 6.05 8.50
N SER A 76 3.95 4.95 9.13
CA SER A 76 2.53 4.73 9.40
C SER A 76 1.93 5.88 10.22
N SER A 77 0.87 6.46 9.68
CA SER A 77 0.08 7.53 10.30
C SER A 77 -1.33 7.49 9.73
N PRO A 78 -2.36 7.85 10.52
CA PRO A 78 -3.72 8.03 10.01
C PRO A 78 -3.84 9.22 9.03
N TYR A 79 -2.81 10.05 8.92
CA TYR A 79 -2.81 11.26 8.08
C TYR A 79 -1.70 11.22 7.03
N ALA A 80 -2.08 11.35 5.75
CA ALA A 80 -1.13 11.35 4.62
C ALA A 80 -0.06 12.46 4.73
N LEU A 81 -0.45 13.65 5.20
CA LEU A 81 0.50 14.75 5.42
C LEU A 81 1.65 14.34 6.37
N ILE A 82 1.32 13.70 7.50
CA ILE A 82 2.32 13.26 8.48
C ILE A 82 3.23 12.16 7.89
N THR A 83 2.64 11.24 7.15
CA THR A 83 3.40 10.20 6.43
C THR A 83 4.41 10.83 5.46
N LEU A 84 3.98 11.79 4.65
CA LEU A 84 4.85 12.48 3.69
C LEU A 84 5.93 13.34 4.36
N GLN A 85 5.61 14.01 5.48
CA GLN A 85 6.61 14.74 6.26
C GLN A 85 7.71 13.81 6.80
N ARG A 86 7.33 12.65 7.34
CA ARG A 86 8.29 11.63 7.79
C ARG A 86 9.14 11.09 6.63
N ALA A 87 8.51 10.82 5.48
CA ALA A 87 9.20 10.36 4.29
C ALA A 87 10.19 11.41 3.76
N ALA A 88 9.80 12.69 3.72
CA ALA A 88 10.68 13.79 3.31
C ALA A 88 11.88 13.98 4.25
N GLN A 89 11.71 13.72 5.54
CA GLN A 89 12.82 13.73 6.51
C GLN A 89 13.76 12.53 6.32
N HIS A 90 13.21 11.38 5.98
CA HIS A 90 13.99 10.14 5.81
C HIS A 90 14.73 10.10 4.46
N TRP A 91 14.10 10.63 3.40
CA TRP A 91 14.68 10.71 2.03
C TRP A 91 14.63 12.15 1.49
N PRO A 92 15.43 13.07 2.04
CA PRO A 92 15.36 14.51 1.71
C PRO A 92 15.68 14.81 0.24
N ASP A 93 16.48 13.95 -0.41
CA ASP A 93 16.95 14.14 -1.79
C ASP A 93 16.15 13.28 -2.80
N ARG A 94 14.99 12.77 -2.43
CA ARG A 94 14.15 11.92 -3.28
C ARG A 94 12.86 12.62 -3.67
N GLU A 95 12.41 12.40 -4.90
CA GLU A 95 11.02 12.71 -5.26
C GLU A 95 10.11 11.68 -4.63
N LEU A 96 9.14 12.14 -3.82
CA LEU A 96 8.17 11.25 -3.19
C LEU A 96 7.04 10.93 -4.15
N VAL A 97 6.78 9.64 -4.38
CA VAL A 97 5.66 9.14 -5.18
C VAL A 97 4.71 8.39 -4.25
N PHE A 98 3.60 9.03 -3.90
CA PHE A 98 2.60 8.43 -3.01
C PHE A 98 1.69 7.52 -3.82
N VAL A 99 1.71 6.20 -3.53
CA VAL A 99 1.00 5.17 -4.29
C VAL A 99 -0.31 4.82 -3.60
N VAL A 100 -1.41 4.84 -4.36
CA VAL A 100 -2.74 4.46 -3.89
C VAL A 100 -3.45 3.57 -4.91
N GLY A 101 -4.39 2.75 -4.44
CA GLY A 101 -5.32 2.05 -5.35
C GLY A 101 -6.39 3.00 -5.91
N SER A 102 -6.92 2.67 -7.08
CA SER A 102 -8.00 3.45 -7.71
C SER A 102 -9.29 3.52 -6.88
N ASP A 103 -9.49 2.58 -5.94
CA ASP A 103 -10.59 2.60 -4.96
C ASP A 103 -10.52 3.79 -3.98
N LEU A 104 -9.34 4.41 -3.82
CA LEU A 104 -9.14 5.57 -2.95
C LEU A 104 -9.20 6.91 -3.69
N ALA A 105 -9.07 6.94 -5.01
CA ALA A 105 -8.97 8.17 -5.79
C ALA A 105 -10.13 9.15 -5.53
N SER A 106 -11.37 8.65 -5.45
CA SER A 106 -12.57 9.47 -5.15
C SER A 106 -12.66 9.91 -3.68
N GLN A 107 -11.89 9.30 -2.78
CA GLN A 107 -11.93 9.58 -1.35
C GLN A 107 -10.89 10.62 -0.95
N ILE A 108 -9.74 10.67 -1.65
CA ILE A 108 -8.60 11.55 -1.34
C ILE A 108 -9.00 13.02 -1.19
N PRO A 109 -9.89 13.62 -2.01
CA PRO A 109 -10.30 15.01 -1.83
C PRO A 109 -10.91 15.32 -0.46
N ARG A 110 -11.44 14.30 0.25
CA ARG A 110 -12.01 14.42 1.61
C ARG A 110 -11.01 14.08 2.71
N TRP A 111 -9.80 13.67 2.38
CA TRP A 111 -8.79 13.41 3.39
C TRP A 111 -8.32 14.72 4.01
N LYS A 112 -7.90 14.63 5.26
CA LYS A 112 -7.45 15.81 6.00
C LYS A 112 -6.31 16.51 5.27
N GLN A 113 -6.47 17.80 4.98
CA GLN A 113 -5.47 18.68 4.35
C GLN A 113 -4.96 18.11 2.99
N SER A 114 -5.87 17.58 2.16
CA SER A 114 -5.49 17.03 0.85
C SER A 114 -4.87 18.09 -0.07
N ASP A 115 -5.33 19.31 -0.04
CA ASP A 115 -4.76 20.47 -0.71
C ASP A 115 -3.35 20.85 -0.21
N GLY A 116 -3.05 20.52 1.03
CA GLY A 116 -1.75 20.79 1.65
C GLY A 116 -0.69 19.73 1.32
N TRP A 117 -1.06 18.46 1.16
CA TRP A 117 -0.06 17.39 0.93
C TRP A 117 0.05 16.93 -0.53
N LEU A 118 -1.03 16.99 -1.32
CA LEU A 118 -1.00 16.58 -2.73
C LEU A 118 0.08 17.30 -3.55
N PRO A 119 0.32 18.62 -3.38
CA PRO A 119 1.39 19.32 -4.10
C PRO A 119 2.81 18.87 -3.71
N GLN A 120 2.99 18.25 -2.55
CA GLN A 120 4.30 17.85 -2.02
C GLN A 120 4.83 16.55 -2.61
N CYS A 121 4.00 15.79 -3.34
CA CYS A 121 4.38 14.51 -3.93
C CYS A 121 3.80 14.33 -5.33
N ARG A 122 4.23 13.29 -6.02
CA ARG A 122 3.51 12.75 -7.16
C ARG A 122 2.54 11.69 -6.64
N LEU A 123 1.28 11.77 -7.04
CA LEU A 123 0.27 10.76 -6.70
C LEU A 123 0.20 9.73 -7.81
N ALA A 124 0.67 8.51 -7.54
CA ALA A 124 0.58 7.39 -8.45
C ALA A 124 -0.65 6.52 -8.11
N ILE A 125 -1.51 6.29 -9.09
CA ILE A 125 -2.73 5.50 -8.91
C ILE A 125 -2.58 4.16 -9.60
N ALA A 126 -2.60 3.08 -8.82
CA ALA A 126 -2.62 1.72 -9.32
C ALA A 126 -4.07 1.33 -9.66
N PRO A 127 -4.37 0.95 -10.92
CA PRO A 127 -5.69 0.47 -11.30
C PRO A 127 -6.09 -0.75 -10.47
N ARG A 128 -7.37 -0.83 -10.12
CA ARG A 128 -7.92 -1.95 -9.36
C ARG A 128 -9.20 -2.43 -10.04
N LYS A 129 -9.29 -3.73 -10.27
CA LYS A 129 -10.48 -4.36 -10.87
C LYS A 129 -11.73 -4.03 -10.05
N GLY A 130 -12.79 -3.59 -10.74
CA GLY A 130 -14.05 -3.17 -10.11
C GLY A 130 -14.08 -1.72 -9.63
N TRP A 131 -12.97 -0.97 -9.77
CA TRP A 131 -12.87 0.44 -9.37
C TRP A 131 -12.31 1.30 -10.52
N PRO A 132 -13.11 1.49 -11.60
CA PRO A 132 -12.68 2.30 -12.74
C PRO A 132 -12.47 3.75 -12.29
N LEU A 133 -11.39 4.35 -12.77
CA LEU A 133 -11.13 5.77 -12.56
C LEU A 133 -12.03 6.59 -13.50
N GLN A 134 -12.68 7.58 -12.93
CA GLN A 134 -13.46 8.57 -13.68
C GLN A 134 -12.65 9.84 -13.88
N ASP A 135 -12.77 10.48 -15.03
CA ASP A 135 -12.07 11.74 -15.32
C ASP A 135 -12.36 12.82 -14.28
N ALA A 136 -13.59 12.87 -13.77
CA ALA A 136 -13.98 13.80 -12.72
C ALA A 136 -13.15 13.61 -11.41
N ASN A 137 -12.82 12.36 -11.05
CA ASN A 137 -11.98 12.08 -9.88
C ASN A 137 -10.54 12.54 -10.12
N LEU A 138 -10.00 12.31 -11.31
CA LEU A 138 -8.65 12.76 -11.67
C LEU A 138 -8.58 14.29 -11.71
N GLN A 139 -9.63 14.96 -12.23
CA GLN A 139 -9.70 16.42 -12.25
C GLN A 139 -9.76 17.00 -10.84
N ALA A 140 -10.59 16.45 -9.96
CA ALA A 140 -10.66 16.88 -8.56
C ALA A 140 -9.31 16.80 -7.82
N LEU A 141 -8.51 15.76 -8.11
CA LEU A 141 -7.16 15.63 -7.54
C LEU A 141 -6.19 16.69 -8.10
N ARG A 142 -6.28 16.99 -9.40
CA ARG A 142 -5.47 18.04 -10.03
C ARG A 142 -5.83 19.43 -9.54
N ASP A 143 -7.12 19.70 -9.34
CA ASP A 143 -7.62 20.98 -8.81
C ASP A 143 -7.09 21.25 -7.39
N LEU A 144 -6.78 20.21 -6.63
CA LEU A 144 -6.09 20.28 -5.32
C LEU A 144 -4.56 20.35 -5.42
N GLY A 145 -4.02 20.56 -6.63
CA GLY A 145 -2.58 20.68 -6.87
C GLY A 145 -1.86 19.33 -7.03
N GLY A 146 -2.59 18.23 -7.15
CA GLY A 146 -2.00 16.90 -7.31
C GLY A 146 -1.37 16.66 -8.69
N ARG A 147 -0.12 16.21 -8.70
CA ARG A 147 0.56 15.68 -9.90
C ARG A 147 0.20 14.20 -10.03
N VAL A 148 -0.84 13.88 -10.81
CA VAL A 148 -1.41 12.52 -10.90
C VAL A 148 -0.76 11.73 -12.03
N GLU A 149 -0.31 10.52 -11.70
CA GLU A 149 0.21 9.51 -12.63
C GLU A 149 -0.67 8.24 -12.53
N LEU A 150 -1.01 7.68 -13.68
CA LEU A 150 -1.68 6.37 -13.74
C LEU A 150 -0.60 5.30 -13.95
N LEU A 151 -0.57 4.31 -13.07
CA LEU A 151 0.35 3.19 -13.21
C LEU A 151 -0.23 2.17 -14.21
N ASP A 152 0.63 1.72 -15.11
CA ASP A 152 0.32 0.58 -15.98
C ASP A 152 0.69 -0.72 -15.25
N LEU A 153 -0.07 -1.00 -14.19
CA LEU A 153 0.07 -2.19 -13.35
C LEU A 153 -1.32 -2.81 -13.20
N GLU A 154 -1.42 -4.08 -13.48
CA GLU A 154 -2.64 -4.80 -13.14
C GLU A 154 -2.73 -4.96 -11.63
N GLY A 155 -3.57 -4.16 -11.00
CA GLY A 155 -3.87 -4.29 -9.58
C GLY A 155 -4.55 -5.63 -9.29
N PRO A 156 -4.23 -6.26 -8.15
CA PRO A 156 -4.77 -7.57 -7.80
C PRO A 156 -6.29 -7.55 -7.75
N ALA A 157 -6.89 -8.61 -8.29
CA ALA A 157 -8.33 -8.81 -8.22
C ALA A 157 -8.81 -9.11 -6.78
N THR A 158 -7.95 -9.71 -5.94
CA THR A 158 -8.36 -10.22 -4.64
C THR A 158 -8.17 -9.18 -3.54
N ALA A 159 -9.29 -8.77 -2.93
CA ALA A 159 -9.26 -7.90 -1.77
C ALA A 159 -8.98 -8.70 -0.48
N SER A 160 -8.14 -8.15 0.42
CA SER A 160 -7.92 -8.75 1.75
C SER A 160 -9.23 -9.01 2.51
N SER A 161 -10.24 -8.15 2.34
CA SER A 161 -11.58 -8.35 2.95
C SER A 161 -12.30 -9.60 2.45
N GLN A 162 -12.08 -10.02 1.21
CA GLN A 162 -12.62 -11.29 0.70
C GLN A 162 -11.89 -12.47 1.32
N LEU A 163 -10.57 -12.40 1.43
CA LEU A 163 -9.76 -13.46 2.04
C LEU A 163 -10.01 -13.64 3.52
N ARG A 164 -10.40 -12.58 4.25
CA ARG A 164 -10.81 -12.71 5.65
C ARG A 164 -12.09 -13.54 5.83
N ARG A 165 -12.99 -13.50 4.84
CA ARG A 165 -14.25 -14.26 4.84
C ARG A 165 -14.09 -15.69 4.31
N GLN A 166 -13.22 -15.84 3.32
CA GLN A 166 -12.94 -17.11 2.64
C GLN A 166 -11.44 -17.21 2.37
N PRO A 167 -10.64 -17.63 3.36
CA PRO A 167 -9.20 -17.78 3.21
C PRO A 167 -8.85 -18.76 2.09
N ASN A 168 -7.95 -18.35 1.20
CA ASN A 168 -7.45 -19.15 0.11
C ASN A 168 -5.92 -19.06 0.07
N ALA A 169 -5.24 -20.16 0.35
CA ALA A 169 -3.78 -20.22 0.36
C ALA A 169 -3.15 -19.79 -0.97
N ALA A 170 -3.82 -20.05 -2.11
CA ALA A 170 -3.33 -19.67 -3.43
C ALA A 170 -3.23 -18.13 -3.63
N GLU A 171 -3.98 -17.35 -2.86
CA GLU A 171 -4.03 -15.89 -2.92
C GLU A 171 -3.14 -15.22 -1.86
N ILE A 172 -2.50 -16.01 -1.00
CA ILE A 172 -1.61 -15.55 0.05
C ILE A 172 -0.15 -15.83 -0.35
N PRO A 173 0.81 -14.91 -0.10
CA PRO A 173 2.23 -15.19 -0.27
C PRO A 173 2.68 -16.37 0.58
N GLU A 174 3.61 -17.16 0.07
CA GLU A 174 4.06 -18.41 0.70
C GLU A 174 4.66 -18.19 2.10
N SER A 175 5.37 -17.09 2.30
CA SER A 175 5.95 -16.72 3.59
C SER A 175 4.89 -16.28 4.64
N VAL A 176 3.74 -15.80 4.18
CA VAL A 176 2.68 -15.26 5.05
C VAL A 176 1.73 -16.38 5.55
N TRP A 177 1.43 -17.36 4.70
CA TRP A 177 0.45 -18.41 5.03
C TRP A 177 0.72 -19.16 6.34
N PRO A 178 1.96 -19.63 6.65
CA PRO A 178 2.24 -20.32 7.91
C PRO A 178 1.98 -19.44 9.15
N LEU A 179 2.24 -18.14 9.04
CA LEU A 179 2.00 -17.21 10.15
C LEU A 179 0.51 -16.98 10.42
N LEU A 180 -0.32 -16.99 9.38
CA LEU A 180 -1.78 -16.92 9.56
C LEU A 180 -2.28 -18.10 10.38
N LEU A 181 -1.78 -19.30 10.13
CA LEU A 181 -2.09 -20.51 10.87
C LEU A 181 -1.53 -20.46 12.30
N GLN A 182 -0.29 -20.06 12.48
CA GLN A 182 0.38 -19.96 13.78
C GLN A 182 -0.32 -18.99 14.73
N HIS A 183 -0.82 -17.87 14.20
CA HIS A 183 -1.50 -16.85 14.98
C HIS A 183 -3.02 -16.98 15.00
N ASN A 184 -3.58 -18.08 14.45
CA ASN A 184 -5.02 -18.35 14.34
C ASN A 184 -5.80 -17.16 13.76
N LEU A 185 -5.26 -16.52 12.73
CA LEU A 185 -5.87 -15.34 12.13
C LEU A 185 -6.98 -15.72 11.15
N TYR A 186 -8.01 -14.90 11.09
CA TYR A 186 -9.11 -15.00 10.11
C TYR A 186 -9.87 -16.34 10.16
N GLY A 187 -9.97 -16.95 11.36
CA GLY A 187 -10.63 -18.24 11.54
C GLY A 187 -9.82 -19.44 11.03
N LEU A 188 -8.56 -19.22 10.66
CA LEU A 188 -7.62 -20.29 10.33
C LEU A 188 -7.04 -20.85 11.61
N SER A 189 -7.23 -22.14 11.86
CA SER A 189 -6.56 -22.87 12.94
C SER A 189 -5.57 -23.84 12.30
N GLY A 190 -4.30 -23.75 12.69
CA GLY A 190 -3.33 -24.79 12.38
C GLY A 190 -3.73 -26.05 13.13
N SER A 191 -4.34 -27.02 12.44
CA SER A 191 -4.31 -28.39 12.94
C SER A 191 -2.84 -28.80 12.87
N LEU A 192 -2.16 -28.75 14.02
CA LEU A 192 -0.90 -29.45 14.19
C LEU A 192 -1.22 -30.93 14.04
N CYS A 193 -1.01 -31.49 12.83
CA CYS A 193 -0.85 -32.91 12.64
C CYS A 193 0.56 -33.31 13.02
#